data_de7fa6f06571711e388c40dd64a2ec93
#
_entry.id   de7fa6f06571711e388c40dd64a2ec93
#
_cell.length_a   1.000
_cell.length_b   1.000
_cell.length_c   1.000
_cell.angle_alpha   90.00
_cell.angle_beta   90.00
_cell.angle_gamma   90.00
#
_symmetry.space_group_name_H-M   'P 1'
#
loop_
_entity.id
_entity.type
_entity.pdbx_description
1 polymer ?
#
loop_
_entity_poly.entity_id
_entity_poly.type
_entity_poly.pdbx_seq_one_letter_code
_entity_poly.pdbx_strand_id
1 'polypeptide(L)'
;MKLIANETAYARKCLEQNYIDRQRPYKSIRSVVRYLNQVCHIHNVEDIYCSVLSYIESTGKDVEIEQDRIISMINENSPMNDIGNIIISQKELDIINSFGYPYSYRIILFTMLVHYKVKLSLFPNNNNYRIESKITEIMKDAHVTLPVKKRDEMIGIFEKDGLLTQPNGGTQAKYFYLHFVDDEQQEVGVVVEDFFDFYLYYEQLEKGGRLINCQECGKLVLVKNIKDNKTLYCTKCRKEKSLENQKRYDDKKRGL
;
A
#
# COMPACT_ATOMS: atom_id res chain seq x y z
N MET A 1 -4.25 2.24 -1.98
CA MET A 1 -3.86 3.67 -2.01
C MET A 1 -3.78 4.18 -3.45
N LYS A 2 -4.24 5.42 -3.74
CA LYS A 2 -4.16 6.03 -5.08
C LYS A 2 -2.73 6.33 -5.53
N LEU A 3 -1.90 6.78 -4.61
CA LEU A 3 -0.49 7.08 -4.85
C LEU A 3 0.36 5.82 -4.64
N ILE A 4 1.41 5.67 -5.42
CA ILE A 4 2.44 4.66 -5.18
C ILE A 4 3.54 5.37 -4.39
N ALA A 5 3.76 4.92 -3.17
CA ALA A 5 4.75 5.51 -2.28
C ALA A 5 6.17 4.97 -2.52
N ASN A 6 6.27 3.73 -3.00
CA ASN A 6 7.52 3.09 -3.42
C ASN A 6 7.30 2.49 -4.80
N GLU A 7 7.66 3.25 -5.83
CA GLU A 7 7.41 2.89 -7.22
C GLU A 7 8.34 1.77 -7.69
N THR A 8 9.58 1.74 -7.19
CA THR A 8 10.52 0.65 -7.45
C THR A 8 9.99 -0.68 -6.93
N ALA A 9 9.54 -0.75 -5.68
CA ALA A 9 8.97 -1.97 -5.11
C ALA A 9 7.68 -2.38 -5.82
N TYR A 10 6.84 -1.41 -6.22
CA TYR A 10 5.62 -1.67 -6.97
C TYR A 10 5.90 -2.22 -8.36
N ALA A 11 6.83 -1.65 -9.12
CA ALA A 11 7.21 -2.11 -10.44
C ALA A 11 7.82 -3.52 -10.40
N ARG A 12 8.70 -3.78 -9.41
CA ARG A 12 9.24 -5.13 -9.17
C ARG A 12 8.14 -6.15 -8.92
N LYS A 13 7.17 -5.82 -8.06
CA LYS A 13 6.00 -6.67 -7.82
C LYS A 13 5.19 -6.92 -9.11
N CYS A 14 5.02 -5.91 -9.95
CA CYS A 14 4.33 -6.05 -11.24
C CYS A 14 5.03 -7.09 -12.12
N LEU A 15 6.35 -7.03 -12.23
CA LEU A 15 7.15 -7.94 -13.05
C LEU A 15 7.25 -9.36 -12.47
N GLU A 16 7.59 -9.49 -11.19
CA GLU A 16 7.82 -10.79 -10.54
C GLU A 16 6.53 -11.61 -10.33
N GLN A 17 5.40 -10.94 -10.13
CA GLN A 17 4.11 -11.59 -9.85
C GLN A 17 3.14 -11.53 -11.02
N ASN A 18 3.57 -11.05 -12.20
CA ASN A 18 2.73 -10.81 -13.37
C ASN A 18 1.46 -10.02 -12.97
N TYR A 19 1.64 -9.01 -12.09
CA TYR A 19 0.54 -8.24 -11.52
C TYR A 19 0.28 -6.97 -12.34
N ILE A 20 -0.96 -6.72 -12.71
CA ILE A 20 -1.43 -5.45 -13.27
C ILE A 20 -2.71 -4.99 -12.57
N ASP A 21 -2.80 -3.71 -12.21
CA ASP A 21 -4.01 -3.12 -11.63
C ASP A 21 -5.09 -3.02 -12.71
N ARG A 22 -6.13 -3.85 -12.63
CA ARG A 22 -7.24 -3.87 -13.61
C ARG A 22 -8.00 -2.56 -13.72
N GLN A 23 -8.09 -1.79 -12.63
CA GLN A 23 -8.79 -0.51 -12.64
C GLN A 23 -7.92 0.62 -13.20
N ARG A 24 -6.61 0.48 -13.11
CA ARG A 24 -5.63 1.50 -13.49
C ARG A 24 -4.41 0.86 -14.17
N PRO A 25 -4.58 0.17 -15.30
CA PRO A 25 -3.50 -0.58 -15.93
C PRO A 25 -2.31 0.32 -16.31
N TYR A 26 -2.59 1.52 -16.80
CA TYR A 26 -1.55 2.49 -17.15
C TYR A 26 -0.67 2.93 -15.96
N LYS A 27 -1.16 2.83 -14.73
CA LYS A 27 -0.35 3.09 -13.54
C LYS A 27 0.72 2.02 -13.37
N SER A 28 0.36 0.74 -13.51
CA SER A 28 1.29 -0.38 -13.47
C SER A 28 2.31 -0.29 -14.61
N ILE A 29 1.85 -0.01 -15.82
CA ILE A 29 2.71 0.10 -17.01
C ILE A 29 3.71 1.25 -16.85
N ARG A 30 3.27 2.43 -16.41
CA ARG A 30 4.17 3.57 -16.18
C ARG A 30 5.26 3.23 -15.18
N SER A 31 4.93 2.58 -14.06
CA SER A 31 5.93 2.17 -13.07
C SER A 31 6.89 1.15 -13.63
N VAL A 32 6.43 0.20 -14.44
CA VAL A 32 7.30 -0.79 -15.13
C VAL A 32 8.22 -0.10 -16.14
N VAL A 33 7.70 0.82 -16.97
CA VAL A 33 8.49 1.61 -17.92
C VAL A 33 9.63 2.35 -17.22
N ARG A 34 9.33 3.09 -16.14
CA ARG A 34 10.33 3.82 -15.36
C ARG A 34 11.36 2.90 -14.73
N TYR A 35 10.91 1.76 -14.18
CA TYR A 35 11.79 0.76 -13.60
C TYR A 35 12.78 0.18 -14.62
N LEU A 36 12.30 -0.20 -15.80
CA LEU A 36 13.15 -0.69 -16.88
C LEU A 36 14.19 0.35 -17.30
N ASN A 37 13.78 1.63 -17.41
CA ASN A 37 14.68 2.70 -17.80
C ASN A 37 15.69 3.04 -16.68
N GLN A 38 15.23 3.30 -15.46
CA GLN A 38 16.04 3.92 -14.40
C GLN A 38 16.77 2.90 -13.51
N VAL A 39 16.21 1.71 -13.33
CA VAL A 39 16.79 0.66 -12.47
C VAL A 39 17.47 -0.43 -13.29
N CYS A 40 16.85 -0.87 -14.39
CA CYS A 40 17.44 -1.86 -15.27
C CYS A 40 18.37 -1.24 -16.33
N HIS A 41 18.42 0.10 -16.44
CA HIS A 41 19.28 0.85 -17.36
C HIS A 41 19.04 0.49 -18.84
N ILE A 42 17.81 0.16 -19.20
CA ILE A 42 17.40 -0.07 -20.61
C ILE A 42 16.97 1.29 -21.16
N HIS A 43 17.74 1.84 -22.11
CA HIS A 43 17.50 3.19 -22.64
C HIS A 43 16.94 3.17 -24.06
N ASN A 44 16.99 2.04 -24.74
CA ASN A 44 16.41 1.89 -26.08
C ASN A 44 14.88 1.83 -25.97
N VAL A 45 14.18 2.69 -26.71
CA VAL A 45 12.72 2.81 -26.68
C VAL A 45 12.06 1.50 -27.13
N GLU A 46 12.60 0.84 -28.15
CA GLU A 46 12.06 -0.40 -28.70
C GLU A 46 12.21 -1.56 -27.73
N ASP A 47 13.36 -1.66 -27.03
CA ASP A 47 13.62 -2.69 -26.02
C ASP A 47 12.68 -2.55 -24.81
N ILE A 48 12.46 -1.30 -24.34
CA ILE A 48 11.51 -1.03 -23.26
C ILE A 48 10.09 -1.39 -23.73
N TYR A 49 9.73 -0.99 -24.95
CA TYR A 49 8.41 -1.26 -25.51
C TYR A 49 8.14 -2.77 -25.61
N CYS A 50 9.06 -3.54 -26.17
CA CYS A 50 8.96 -5.01 -26.26
C CYS A 50 8.87 -5.65 -24.86
N SER A 51 9.67 -5.18 -23.90
CA SER A 51 9.64 -5.68 -22.52
C SER A 51 8.29 -5.40 -21.83
N VAL A 52 7.71 -4.25 -22.09
CA VAL A 52 6.38 -3.89 -21.56
C VAL A 52 5.29 -4.73 -22.19
N LEU A 53 5.34 -5.00 -23.50
CA LEU A 53 4.38 -5.90 -24.15
C LEU A 53 4.45 -7.31 -23.58
N SER A 54 5.67 -7.86 -23.46
CA SER A 54 5.91 -9.17 -22.83
C SER A 54 5.36 -9.25 -21.40
N TYR A 55 5.56 -8.18 -20.61
CA TYR A 55 4.98 -8.07 -19.27
C TYR A 55 3.44 -8.11 -19.33
N ILE A 56 2.80 -7.33 -20.21
CA ILE A 56 1.34 -7.29 -20.34
C ILE A 56 0.80 -8.68 -20.69
N GLU A 57 1.39 -9.35 -21.68
CA GLU A 57 1.04 -10.71 -22.08
C GLU A 57 1.18 -11.70 -20.91
N SER A 58 2.28 -11.61 -20.16
CA SER A 58 2.53 -12.49 -19.02
C SER A 58 1.48 -12.39 -17.92
N THR A 59 0.77 -11.25 -17.82
CA THR A 59 -0.32 -11.08 -16.83
C THR A 59 -1.55 -11.93 -17.16
N GLY A 60 -1.67 -12.45 -18.39
CA GLY A 60 -2.85 -13.19 -18.86
C GLY A 60 -4.15 -12.40 -18.82
N LYS A 61 -4.07 -11.07 -18.77
CA LYS A 61 -5.23 -10.17 -18.66
C LYS A 61 -5.42 -9.45 -19.98
N ASP A 62 -6.66 -9.48 -20.44
CA ASP A 62 -7.08 -8.67 -21.58
C ASP A 62 -7.12 -7.20 -21.13
N VAL A 63 -6.13 -6.43 -21.54
CA VAL A 63 -5.99 -5.00 -21.25
C VAL A 63 -5.74 -4.29 -22.57
N GLU A 64 -6.75 -3.58 -23.05
CA GLU A 64 -6.59 -2.71 -24.21
C GLU A 64 -5.65 -1.55 -23.88
N ILE A 65 -4.49 -1.50 -24.55
CA ILE A 65 -3.47 -0.48 -24.34
C ILE A 65 -3.05 0.08 -25.68
N GLU A 66 -3.16 1.38 -25.79
CA GLU A 66 -2.74 2.13 -26.97
C GLU A 66 -1.20 2.22 -27.02
N GLN A 67 -0.62 1.82 -28.16
CA GLN A 67 0.83 1.85 -28.41
C GLN A 67 1.42 3.25 -28.16
N ASP A 68 0.81 4.29 -28.72
CA ASP A 68 1.27 5.67 -28.60
C ASP A 68 1.38 6.13 -27.15
N ARG A 69 0.52 5.59 -26.30
CA ARG A 69 0.52 5.91 -24.87
C ARG A 69 1.68 5.27 -24.12
N ILE A 70 2.09 4.06 -24.50
CA ILE A 70 3.30 3.42 -23.95
C ILE A 70 4.53 4.22 -24.39
N ILE A 71 4.63 4.56 -25.68
CA ILE A 71 5.73 5.37 -26.23
C ILE A 71 5.82 6.73 -25.53
N SER A 72 4.68 7.39 -25.31
CA SER A 72 4.62 8.63 -24.54
C SER A 72 5.17 8.48 -23.13
N MET A 73 4.86 7.38 -22.43
CA MET A 73 5.38 7.10 -21.09
C MET A 73 6.89 6.85 -21.08
N ILE A 74 7.43 6.19 -22.10
CA ILE A 74 8.87 5.96 -22.25
C ILE A 74 9.59 7.29 -22.44
N ASN A 75 9.06 8.18 -23.27
CA ASN A 75 9.64 9.48 -23.58
C ASN A 75 9.50 10.50 -22.42
N GLU A 76 8.51 10.34 -21.54
CA GLU A 76 8.27 11.24 -20.39
C GLU A 76 9.45 11.23 -19.39
N ASN A 77 10.16 10.12 -19.26
CA ASN A 77 11.36 9.89 -18.44
C ASN A 77 11.38 10.65 -17.09
N SER A 78 10.24 10.78 -16.43
CA SER A 78 10.16 11.43 -15.13
C SER A 78 10.69 10.47 -14.03
N PRO A 79 11.32 10.99 -12.95
CA PRO A 79 11.91 10.16 -11.91
C PRO A 79 10.87 9.29 -11.22
N MET A 80 11.30 8.13 -10.72
CA MET A 80 10.48 7.25 -9.90
C MET A 80 10.17 7.91 -8.55
N ASN A 81 8.97 7.68 -8.06
CA ASN A 81 8.52 8.19 -6.76
C ASN A 81 8.81 7.13 -5.69
N ASP A 82 9.96 7.24 -5.03
CA ASP A 82 10.33 6.34 -3.94
C ASP A 82 10.42 7.11 -2.63
N ILE A 83 9.44 6.91 -1.75
CA ILE A 83 9.48 7.37 -0.37
C ILE A 83 10.09 6.23 0.45
N GLY A 84 11.20 6.49 1.15
CA GLY A 84 11.86 5.49 1.98
C GLY A 84 10.97 5.07 3.16
N ASN A 85 10.47 6.08 3.88
CA ASN A 85 9.55 5.88 5.00
C ASN A 85 8.72 7.13 5.26
N ILE A 86 7.69 7.00 6.10
CA ILE A 86 7.00 8.12 6.73
C ILE A 86 7.00 7.92 8.24
N ILE A 87 7.02 9.03 8.97
CA ILE A 87 6.96 9.04 10.43
C ILE A 87 5.55 9.45 10.85
N ILE A 88 4.93 8.62 11.69
CA ILE A 88 3.73 8.97 12.44
C ILE A 88 4.21 9.33 13.85
N SER A 89 3.91 10.54 14.32
CA SER A 89 4.35 10.99 15.63
C SER A 89 3.54 10.35 16.75
N GLN A 90 4.11 10.32 17.97
CA GLN A 90 3.37 9.84 19.14
C GLN A 90 2.13 10.70 19.41
N LYS A 91 2.23 12.01 19.24
CA LYS A 91 1.11 12.95 19.37
C LYS A 91 -0.06 12.60 18.42
N GLU A 92 0.21 12.23 17.18
CA GLU A 92 -0.82 11.80 16.22
C GLU A 92 -1.49 10.49 16.66
N LEU A 93 -0.70 9.54 17.17
CA LEU A 93 -1.22 8.29 17.72
C LEU A 93 -2.08 8.52 18.97
N ASP A 94 -1.65 9.41 19.84
CA ASP A 94 -2.39 9.77 21.05
C ASP A 94 -3.74 10.42 20.71
N ILE A 95 -3.78 11.28 19.68
CA ILE A 95 -5.03 11.87 19.19
C ILE A 95 -5.95 10.76 18.66
N ILE A 96 -5.47 9.85 17.82
CA ILE A 96 -6.27 8.72 17.29
C ILE A 96 -6.85 7.88 18.43
N ASN A 97 -6.11 7.72 19.54
CA ASN A 97 -6.48 6.84 20.65
C ASN A 97 -7.30 7.55 21.74
N SER A 98 -7.27 8.90 21.82
CA SER A 98 -7.89 9.68 22.90
C SER A 98 -9.42 9.67 22.92
N PHE A 99 -10.07 9.48 21.77
CA PHE A 99 -11.53 9.58 21.63
C PHE A 99 -12.31 8.30 22.00
N GLY A 100 -11.62 7.22 22.39
CA GLY A 100 -12.29 5.95 22.74
C GLY A 100 -13.03 5.27 21.59
N TYR A 101 -12.70 5.59 20.35
CA TYR A 101 -13.34 4.99 19.19
C TYR A 101 -13.11 3.48 19.10
N PRO A 102 -14.04 2.74 18.45
CA PRO A 102 -13.80 1.34 18.07
C PRO A 102 -12.51 1.19 17.27
N TYR A 103 -11.86 0.03 17.39
CA TYR A 103 -10.63 -0.29 16.64
C TYR A 103 -10.75 0.01 15.14
N SER A 104 -11.91 -0.35 14.53
CA SER A 104 -12.17 -0.11 13.11
C SER A 104 -12.13 1.36 12.70
N TYR A 105 -12.52 2.28 13.58
CA TYR A 105 -12.47 3.71 13.33
C TYR A 105 -11.06 4.25 13.48
N ARG A 106 -10.35 3.81 14.52
CA ARG A 106 -8.96 4.23 14.79
C ARG A 106 -8.01 3.82 13.68
N ILE A 107 -8.11 2.59 13.17
CA ILE A 107 -7.26 2.12 12.06
C ILE A 107 -7.60 2.83 10.73
N ILE A 108 -8.84 3.29 10.53
CA ILE A 108 -9.22 4.12 9.39
C ILE A 108 -8.57 5.51 9.51
N LEU A 109 -8.59 6.15 10.68
CA LEU A 109 -7.90 7.42 10.93
C LEU A 109 -6.39 7.29 10.70
N PHE A 110 -5.77 6.23 11.22
CA PHE A 110 -4.36 5.93 10.95
C PHE A 110 -4.08 5.79 9.45
N THR A 111 -4.94 5.06 8.73
CA THR A 111 -4.83 4.89 7.27
C THR A 111 -4.96 6.23 6.53
N MET A 112 -5.88 7.09 6.95
CA MET A 112 -6.03 8.44 6.39
C MET A 112 -4.76 9.27 6.63
N LEU A 113 -4.17 9.19 7.81
CA LEU A 113 -2.93 9.87 8.15
C LEU A 113 -1.75 9.38 7.30
N VAL A 114 -1.62 8.07 7.08
CA VAL A 114 -0.62 7.51 6.16
C VAL A 114 -0.80 8.05 4.74
N HIS A 115 -2.04 8.07 4.22
CA HIS A 115 -2.33 8.63 2.89
C HIS A 115 -1.95 10.11 2.79
N TYR A 116 -2.21 10.88 3.84
CA TYR A 116 -1.86 12.29 3.92
C TYR A 116 -0.34 12.49 3.88
N LYS A 117 0.39 11.81 4.76
CA LYS A 117 1.86 11.93 4.87
C LYS A 117 2.59 11.42 3.62
N VAL A 118 2.11 10.36 2.99
CA VAL A 118 2.62 9.92 1.69
C VAL A 118 2.43 11.02 0.64
N LYS A 119 1.27 11.68 0.60
CA LYS A 119 1.05 12.78 -0.32
C LYS A 119 1.95 13.98 -0.04
N LEU A 120 2.11 14.33 1.23
CA LEU A 120 3.02 15.39 1.69
C LEU A 120 4.46 15.12 1.23
N SER A 121 4.95 13.89 1.41
CA SER A 121 6.30 13.48 1.00
C SER A 121 6.50 13.50 -0.52
N LEU A 122 5.47 13.12 -1.30
CA LEU A 122 5.54 13.15 -2.77
C LEU A 122 5.44 14.56 -3.36
N PHE A 123 4.77 15.48 -2.67
CA PHE A 123 4.46 16.83 -3.17
C PHE A 123 4.71 17.90 -2.10
N PRO A 124 5.95 18.06 -1.60
CA PRO A 124 6.24 18.90 -0.43
C PRO A 124 5.89 20.40 -0.65
N ASN A 125 5.85 20.85 -1.89
CA ASN A 125 5.53 22.24 -2.24
C ASN A 125 4.03 22.51 -2.48
N ASN A 126 3.17 21.51 -2.27
CA ASN A 126 1.74 21.68 -2.48
C ASN A 126 1.04 22.06 -1.17
N ASN A 127 0.71 23.33 -1.01
CA ASN A 127 0.05 23.85 0.20
C ASN A 127 -1.40 23.36 0.39
N ASN A 128 -1.94 22.53 -0.49
CA ASN A 128 -3.31 22.03 -0.42
C ASN A 128 -3.32 20.51 -0.17
N TYR A 129 -2.91 20.14 1.03
CA TYR A 129 -2.84 18.73 1.44
C TYR A 129 -4.24 18.18 1.74
N ARG A 130 -4.76 17.43 0.79
CA ARG A 130 -6.03 16.72 0.93
C ARG A 130 -5.87 15.25 0.52
N ILE A 131 -6.57 14.38 1.18
CA ILE A 131 -6.64 12.96 0.82
C ILE A 131 -7.63 12.83 -0.34
N GLU A 132 -7.16 12.45 -1.52
CA GLU A 132 -7.99 12.29 -2.73
C GLU A 132 -8.52 10.86 -2.92
N SER A 133 -8.37 10.00 -1.92
CA SER A 133 -8.90 8.64 -1.92
C SER A 133 -10.35 8.64 -1.42
N LYS A 134 -11.21 7.86 -2.09
CA LYS A 134 -12.56 7.62 -1.60
C LYS A 134 -12.49 6.87 -0.26
N ILE A 135 -13.47 7.08 0.62
CA ILE A 135 -13.53 6.36 1.90
C ILE A 135 -13.51 4.83 1.72
N THR A 136 -14.10 4.30 0.65
CA THR A 136 -14.07 2.87 0.34
C THR A 136 -12.66 2.36 -0.02
N GLU A 137 -11.81 3.20 -0.62
CA GLU A 137 -10.40 2.89 -0.89
C GLU A 137 -9.59 2.91 0.40
N ILE A 138 -9.84 3.91 1.27
CA ILE A 138 -9.20 4.01 2.58
C ILE A 138 -9.56 2.80 3.46
N MET A 139 -10.84 2.43 3.50
CA MET A 139 -11.30 1.24 4.23
C MET A 139 -10.68 -0.06 3.69
N LYS A 140 -10.51 -0.18 2.38
CA LYS A 140 -9.82 -1.32 1.75
C LYS A 140 -8.37 -1.39 2.19
N ASP A 141 -7.66 -0.26 2.20
CA ASP A 141 -6.26 -0.18 2.63
C ASP A 141 -6.13 -0.40 4.15
N ALA A 142 -7.14 -0.04 4.95
CA ALA A 142 -7.25 -0.34 6.38
C ALA A 142 -7.67 -1.78 6.70
N HIS A 143 -7.99 -2.59 5.69
CA HIS A 143 -8.58 -3.93 5.85
C HIS A 143 -9.84 -3.96 6.73
N VAL A 144 -10.68 -2.91 6.62
CA VAL A 144 -11.93 -2.76 7.35
C VAL A 144 -13.11 -2.73 6.39
N THR A 145 -14.19 -3.41 6.75
CA THR A 145 -15.46 -3.35 6.03
C THR A 145 -16.55 -2.82 6.96
N LEU A 146 -17.20 -1.73 6.57
CA LEU A 146 -18.34 -1.15 7.29
C LEU A 146 -19.52 -1.00 6.35
N PRO A 147 -20.76 -1.26 6.83
CA PRO A 147 -21.99 -0.92 6.10
C PRO A 147 -22.05 0.58 5.81
N VAL A 148 -22.76 0.97 4.74
CA VAL A 148 -22.86 2.38 4.30
C VAL A 148 -23.25 3.29 5.45
N LYS A 149 -24.34 2.97 6.17
CA LYS A 149 -24.84 3.76 7.31
C LYS A 149 -23.76 3.98 8.40
N LYS A 150 -23.03 2.91 8.76
CA LYS A 150 -21.96 3.00 9.77
C LYS A 150 -20.76 3.82 9.31
N ARG A 151 -20.48 3.78 8.02
CA ARG A 151 -19.44 4.60 7.40
C ARG A 151 -19.78 6.08 7.46
N ASP A 152 -21.03 6.44 7.15
CA ASP A 152 -21.52 7.81 7.17
C ASP A 152 -21.55 8.36 8.59
N GLU A 153 -22.01 7.54 9.54
CA GLU A 153 -21.95 7.83 10.98
C GLU A 153 -20.52 8.10 11.45
N MET A 154 -19.57 7.23 11.09
CA MET A 154 -18.15 7.39 11.43
C MET A 154 -17.57 8.71 10.93
N ILE A 155 -17.82 9.05 9.65
CA ILE A 155 -17.34 10.31 9.09
C ILE A 155 -17.95 11.50 9.81
N GLY A 156 -19.26 11.49 10.08
CA GLY A 156 -19.93 12.55 10.84
C GLY A 156 -19.39 12.71 12.26
N ILE A 157 -18.98 11.61 12.92
CA ILE A 157 -18.31 11.64 14.23
C ILE A 157 -16.95 12.33 14.09
N PHE A 158 -16.13 11.95 13.12
CA PHE A 158 -14.81 12.55 12.91
C PHE A 158 -14.89 14.04 12.57
N GLU A 159 -15.90 14.48 11.82
CA GLU A 159 -16.15 15.90 11.55
C GLU A 159 -16.57 16.66 12.82
N LYS A 160 -17.50 16.08 13.61
CA LYS A 160 -17.96 16.66 14.86
C LYS A 160 -16.83 16.83 15.86
N ASP A 161 -15.93 15.87 15.93
CA ASP A 161 -14.78 15.88 16.85
C ASP A 161 -13.59 16.68 16.29
N GLY A 162 -13.76 17.34 15.13
CA GLY A 162 -12.77 18.24 14.55
C GLY A 162 -11.55 17.54 13.97
N LEU A 163 -11.61 16.23 13.69
CA LEU A 163 -10.47 15.47 13.18
C LEU A 163 -10.31 15.60 11.66
N LEU A 164 -11.42 15.81 10.95
CA LEU A 164 -11.40 16.02 9.51
C LEU A 164 -12.53 16.95 9.06
N THR A 165 -12.41 17.42 7.81
CA THR A 165 -13.52 18.09 7.10
C THR A 165 -13.66 17.56 5.67
N GLN A 166 -14.89 17.58 5.18
CA GLN A 166 -15.25 17.29 3.79
C GLN A 166 -15.88 18.54 3.16
N PRO A 167 -15.38 19.07 2.05
CA PRO A 167 -15.90 20.33 1.48
C PRO A 167 -17.33 20.26 0.96
N ASN A 168 -17.86 19.06 0.68
CA ASN A 168 -19.16 18.90 0.04
C ASN A 168 -20.17 18.03 0.81
N GLY A 169 -19.87 17.69 2.07
CA GLY A 169 -20.75 16.87 2.93
C GLY A 169 -21.23 15.53 2.31
N GLY A 170 -21.22 14.47 3.10
CA GLY A 170 -21.79 13.17 2.73
C GLY A 170 -20.82 12.19 2.05
N THR A 171 -21.30 10.96 1.81
CA THR A 171 -20.52 9.80 1.32
C THR A 171 -19.90 9.93 -0.06
N GLN A 172 -20.24 10.99 -0.79
CA GLN A 172 -19.67 11.27 -2.11
C GLN A 172 -18.46 12.21 -2.05
N ALA A 173 -17.95 12.53 -0.85
CA ALA A 173 -16.76 13.36 -0.72
C ALA A 173 -15.61 12.77 -1.54
N LYS A 174 -15.06 13.59 -2.43
CA LYS A 174 -13.93 13.21 -3.28
C LYS A 174 -12.59 13.33 -2.56
N TYR A 175 -12.57 14.03 -1.41
CA TYR A 175 -11.36 14.33 -0.64
C TYR A 175 -11.67 14.70 0.81
N PHE A 176 -10.67 14.55 1.68
CA PHE A 176 -10.72 14.86 3.11
C PHE A 176 -9.54 15.74 3.50
N TYR A 177 -9.76 16.68 4.40
CA TYR A 177 -8.71 17.42 5.09
C TYR A 177 -8.59 16.89 6.51
N LEU A 178 -7.36 16.55 6.95
CA LEU A 178 -7.07 16.17 8.32
C LEU A 178 -6.61 17.38 9.13
N HIS A 179 -7.03 17.47 10.39
CA HIS A 179 -6.72 18.59 11.28
C HIS A 179 -5.83 18.21 12.46
N PHE A 180 -5.42 16.94 12.56
CA PHE A 180 -4.61 16.45 13.67
C PHE A 180 -3.19 16.03 13.23
N VAL A 181 -2.76 16.48 12.07
CA VAL A 181 -1.42 16.20 11.56
C VAL A 181 -0.40 17.01 12.35
N ASP A 182 0.68 16.32 12.77
CA ASP A 182 1.81 16.94 13.47
C ASP A 182 2.94 17.18 12.47
N ASP A 183 3.13 18.45 12.09
CA ASP A 183 4.17 18.84 11.13
C ASP A 183 5.56 18.92 11.79
N GLU A 184 5.62 19.08 13.12
CA GLU A 184 6.88 19.20 13.84
C GLU A 184 7.56 17.86 14.12
N GLN A 185 6.80 16.76 14.14
CA GLN A 185 7.26 15.37 14.32
C GLN A 185 8.29 15.18 15.45
N GLN A 186 8.08 15.87 16.58
CA GLN A 186 9.06 15.92 17.66
C GLN A 186 9.33 14.57 18.31
N GLU A 187 8.32 13.71 18.37
CA GLU A 187 8.42 12.39 18.98
C GLU A 187 7.94 11.31 18.01
N VAL A 188 8.81 10.34 17.71
CA VAL A 188 8.51 9.25 16.80
C VAL A 188 7.61 8.22 17.48
N GLY A 189 6.41 8.05 17.00
CA GLY A 189 5.50 6.98 17.43
C GLY A 189 5.70 5.71 16.62
N VAL A 190 5.62 5.79 15.29
CA VAL A 190 5.87 4.65 14.41
C VAL A 190 6.47 5.09 13.07
N VAL A 191 7.42 4.31 12.55
CA VAL A 191 8.00 4.48 11.21
C VAL A 191 7.36 3.47 10.28
N VAL A 192 6.70 3.95 9.22
CA VAL A 192 6.05 3.12 8.19
C VAL A 192 6.96 3.04 6.98
N GLU A 193 7.47 1.86 6.67
CA GLU A 193 8.37 1.57 5.55
C GLU A 193 7.68 0.75 4.44
N ASP A 194 6.72 -0.11 4.82
CA ASP A 194 5.89 -0.86 3.87
C ASP A 194 4.56 -0.15 3.61
N PHE A 195 4.34 0.25 2.36
CA PHE A 195 3.14 0.97 1.92
C PHE A 195 2.07 0.06 1.28
N PHE A 196 2.27 -1.25 1.28
CA PHE A 196 1.27 -2.23 0.81
C PHE A 196 0.40 -2.75 1.95
N ASP A 197 1.05 -3.12 3.07
CA ASP A 197 0.38 -3.69 4.23
C ASP A 197 0.57 -2.78 5.48
N PHE A 198 0.62 -1.46 5.30
CA PHE A 198 0.94 -0.49 6.35
C PHE A 198 -0.05 -0.48 7.52
N TYR A 199 -1.28 -0.97 7.35
CA TYR A 199 -2.22 -1.15 8.45
C TYR A 199 -1.68 -2.08 9.55
N LEU A 200 -0.72 -2.97 9.23
CA LEU A 200 -0.08 -3.87 10.18
C LEU A 200 0.76 -3.13 11.23
N TYR A 201 1.27 -1.94 10.91
CA TYR A 201 1.99 -1.12 11.91
C TYR A 201 1.04 -0.67 13.02
N TYR A 202 -0.18 -0.24 12.67
CA TYR A 202 -1.19 0.10 13.68
C TYR A 202 -1.67 -1.16 14.43
N GLU A 203 -1.85 -2.26 13.74
CA GLU A 203 -2.21 -3.53 14.37
C GLU A 203 -1.14 -4.00 15.36
N GLN A 204 0.14 -3.79 15.05
CA GLN A 204 1.25 -4.07 15.97
C GLN A 204 1.19 -3.20 17.23
N LEU A 205 0.93 -1.91 17.10
CA LEU A 205 0.80 -1.00 18.25
C LEU A 205 -0.33 -1.43 19.19
N GLU A 206 -1.48 -1.83 18.63
CA GLU A 206 -2.67 -2.19 19.39
C GLU A 206 -2.62 -3.59 20.01
N LYS A 207 -2.06 -4.56 19.30
CA LYS A 207 -2.13 -5.99 19.66
C LYS A 207 -0.79 -6.56 20.10
N GLY A 208 0.26 -5.77 19.99
CA GLY A 208 1.63 -6.25 20.16
C GLY A 208 2.08 -7.20 19.06
N GLY A 209 3.26 -7.77 19.23
CA GLY A 209 3.85 -8.67 18.27
C GLY A 209 5.05 -8.08 17.54
N ARG A 210 5.49 -8.76 16.49
CA ARG A 210 6.65 -8.36 15.68
C ARG A 210 6.29 -8.37 14.21
N LEU A 211 6.63 -7.30 13.50
CA LEU A 211 6.57 -7.26 12.04
C LEU A 211 7.80 -7.95 11.44
N ILE A 212 7.57 -8.81 10.46
CA ILE A 212 8.62 -9.48 9.69
C ILE A 212 8.27 -9.47 8.21
N ASN A 213 9.28 -9.49 7.36
CA ASN A 213 9.08 -9.76 5.93
C ASN A 213 9.11 -11.26 5.68
N CYS A 214 8.11 -11.79 4.98
CA CYS A 214 8.07 -13.18 4.56
C CYS A 214 9.30 -13.50 3.70
N GLN A 215 10.08 -14.51 4.07
CA GLN A 215 11.30 -14.89 3.36
C GLN A 215 11.07 -15.36 1.92
N GLU A 216 9.85 -15.79 1.58
CA GLU A 216 9.52 -16.29 0.24
C GLU A 216 9.01 -15.19 -0.68
N CYS A 217 8.06 -14.38 -0.22
CA CYS A 217 7.37 -13.41 -1.06
C CYS A 217 7.55 -11.95 -0.63
N GLY A 218 8.38 -11.68 0.38
CA GLY A 218 8.65 -10.34 0.89
C GLY A 218 7.49 -9.64 1.60
N LYS A 219 6.29 -10.23 1.63
CA LYS A 219 5.11 -9.62 2.25
C LYS A 219 5.31 -9.36 3.73
N LEU A 220 4.93 -8.16 4.20
CA LEU A 220 4.91 -7.83 5.63
C LEU A 220 3.89 -8.69 6.38
N VAL A 221 4.27 -9.21 7.56
CA VAL A 221 3.45 -10.09 8.38
C VAL A 221 3.60 -9.73 9.84
N LEU A 222 2.47 -9.66 10.56
CA LEU A 222 2.47 -9.51 12.02
C LEU A 222 2.49 -10.89 12.70
N VAL A 223 3.57 -11.17 13.44
CA VAL A 223 3.74 -12.36 14.26
C VAL A 223 3.35 -12.05 15.70
N LYS A 224 2.20 -12.58 16.14
CA LYS A 224 1.64 -12.29 17.48
C LYS A 224 2.39 -13.01 18.61
N ASN A 225 2.93 -14.19 18.35
CA ASN A 225 3.63 -14.97 19.37
C ASN A 225 5.14 -14.71 19.31
N ILE A 226 5.63 -13.82 20.16
CA ILE A 226 7.04 -13.42 20.21
C ILE A 226 7.97 -14.60 20.58
N LYS A 227 7.45 -15.60 21.28
CA LYS A 227 8.22 -16.80 21.66
C LYS A 227 8.48 -17.73 20.46
N ASP A 228 7.73 -17.57 19.39
CA ASP A 228 7.86 -18.40 18.19
C ASP A 228 8.80 -17.72 17.17
N ASN A 229 10.11 -17.81 17.45
CA ASN A 229 11.15 -17.31 16.53
C ASN A 229 11.20 -18.03 15.17
N LYS A 230 10.32 -19.04 14.96
CA LYS A 230 10.32 -19.90 13.78
C LYS A 230 9.39 -19.44 12.67
N THR A 231 8.55 -18.43 12.90
CA THR A 231 7.65 -17.91 11.85
C THR A 231 8.42 -16.98 10.91
N LEU A 232 8.87 -17.52 9.79
CA LEU A 232 9.62 -16.79 8.74
C LEU A 232 8.79 -16.55 7.48
N TYR A 233 7.56 -17.10 7.43
CA TYR A 233 6.71 -17.10 6.23
C TYR A 233 5.31 -16.59 6.53
N CYS A 234 4.70 -15.91 5.56
CA CYS A 234 3.28 -15.60 5.61
C CYS A 234 2.43 -16.88 5.56
N THR A 235 1.16 -16.77 5.93
CA THR A 235 0.25 -17.93 5.99
C THR A 235 0.14 -18.67 4.65
N LYS A 236 0.15 -17.95 3.53
CA LYS A 236 0.09 -18.52 2.18
C LYS A 236 1.36 -19.34 1.89
N CYS A 237 2.54 -18.73 1.97
CA CYS A 237 3.81 -19.41 1.67
C CYS A 237 4.09 -20.57 2.63
N ARG A 238 3.65 -20.46 3.89
CA ARG A 238 3.74 -21.59 4.86
C ARG A 238 2.90 -22.79 4.42
N LYS A 239 1.67 -22.57 3.95
CA LYS A 239 0.82 -23.63 3.43
C LYS A 239 1.43 -24.29 2.19
N GLU A 240 1.92 -23.48 1.25
CA GLU A 240 2.57 -23.98 0.03
C GLU A 240 3.78 -24.85 0.36
N LYS A 241 4.69 -24.38 1.22
CA LYS A 241 5.85 -25.18 1.69
C LYS A 241 5.45 -26.46 2.45
N SER A 242 4.38 -26.40 3.24
CA SER A 242 3.86 -27.59 3.91
C SER A 242 3.37 -28.64 2.92
N LEU A 243 2.65 -28.23 1.87
CA LEU A 243 2.18 -29.12 0.81
C LEU A 243 3.33 -29.71 -0.01
N GLU A 244 4.35 -28.90 -0.33
CA GLU A 244 5.55 -29.38 -1.02
C GLU A 244 6.32 -30.42 -0.19
N ASN A 245 6.49 -30.16 1.10
CA ASN A 245 7.16 -31.11 2.01
C ASN A 245 6.36 -32.41 2.13
N GLN A 246 5.02 -32.32 2.16
CA GLN A 246 4.17 -33.49 2.19
C GLN A 246 4.29 -34.31 0.90
N LYS A 247 4.25 -33.66 -0.26
CA LYS A 247 4.48 -34.34 -1.55
C LYS A 247 5.83 -35.05 -1.59
N ARG A 248 6.92 -34.36 -1.21
CA ARG A 248 8.27 -34.96 -1.14
C ARG A 248 8.33 -36.16 -0.21
N TYR A 249 7.61 -36.13 0.91
CA TYR A 249 7.53 -37.25 1.82
C TYR A 249 6.78 -38.45 1.21
N ASP A 250 5.65 -38.18 0.54
CA ASP A 250 4.83 -39.22 -0.10
C ASP A 250 5.57 -39.85 -1.30
N ASP A 251 6.31 -39.04 -2.11
CA ASP A 251 7.14 -39.54 -3.21
C ASP A 251 8.26 -40.46 -2.70
N LYS A 252 8.97 -40.06 -1.64
CA LYS A 252 9.97 -40.93 -0.98
C LYS A 252 9.37 -42.23 -0.47
N LYS A 253 8.14 -42.19 0.04
CA LYS A 253 7.46 -43.39 0.55
C LYS A 253 7.00 -44.31 -0.58
N ARG A 254 6.77 -43.78 -1.76
CA ARG A 254 6.41 -44.53 -2.99
C ARG A 254 7.61 -45.05 -3.76
N GLY A 255 8.83 -44.70 -3.37
CA GLY A 255 10.06 -45.11 -4.07
C GLY A 255 10.32 -44.38 -5.38
N LEU A 256 9.72 -43.17 -5.55
CA LEU A 256 9.91 -42.23 -6.67
C LEU A 256 10.96 -41.19 -6.32
#